data_707bdf2572726d168ae058b62e782afe
#
_entry.id   707bdf2572726d168ae058b62e782afe
#
_cell.length_a   1.000
_cell.length_b   1.000
_cell.length_c   1.000
_cell.angle_alpha   90.00
_cell.angle_beta   90.00
_cell.angle_gamma   90.00
#
_symmetry.space_group_name_H-M   'P 1'
#
loop_
_entity.id
_entity.type
_entity.pdbx_description
1 polymer ?
#
loop_
_entity_poly.entity_id
_entity_poly.type
_entity_poly.pdbx_seq_one_letter_code
_entity_poly.pdbx_strand_id
1 'polypeptide(L)'
;GGRTNHFGRYVPRFNARDFKAYSHDGLGVDWPLDYEEMAPWYDKCEKLVGVSGNNPGIFDVPASGEGVLQPHAKPRVYELLVKAVVEKMNIPIVPMRRAVLTRPLDDREACFNASHCGRGCSIGAAFQTTTSVLPWANKTGKLKIITDAMVREVHLNENGKCSGVTFVNRKTKEDIRVDADVVILAASACETARLMLNSKSERFANGLANSSGQVGRNLMDSTGADVSGYIPALKGRPKYNEDGLAGNHLYIPWWDYEGQDRGDVKFKRGYHFEIGGGFGAPSKSLASNVDGYGKSAKE
;
A
#
# COMPACT_ATOMS: atom_id res chain seq x y z
N GLY A 1 15.43 4.14 -3.04
CA GLY A 1 14.28 3.69 -2.30
C GLY A 1 13.01 3.97 -3.04
N GLY A 2 11.97 4.08 -2.35
CA GLY A 2 10.60 4.25 -2.85
C GLY A 2 9.70 3.12 -2.37
N ARG A 3 8.52 3.47 -1.89
CA ARG A 3 7.64 2.52 -1.22
C ARG A 3 7.15 1.40 -2.14
N THR A 4 6.98 1.66 -3.43
CA THR A 4 6.55 0.64 -4.38
C THR A 4 7.55 -0.51 -4.56
N ASN A 5 8.79 -0.34 -4.14
CA ASN A 5 9.80 -1.41 -4.21
C ASN A 5 9.69 -2.43 -3.08
N HIS A 6 9.04 -2.09 -1.95
CA HIS A 6 9.03 -2.94 -0.76
C HIS A 6 7.68 -3.05 -0.03
N PHE A 7 6.59 -2.45 -0.56
CA PHE A 7 5.25 -2.66 0.03
C PHE A 7 4.74 -4.09 -0.23
N GLY A 8 3.76 -4.56 0.55
CA GLY A 8 3.19 -5.91 0.44
C GLY A 8 2.36 -6.18 -0.81
N ARG A 9 2.17 -5.18 -1.69
CA ARG A 9 1.30 -5.21 -2.87
C ARG A 9 -0.17 -5.40 -2.55
N TYR A 10 -0.59 -5.06 -1.34
CA TYR A 10 -2.00 -4.96 -0.99
C TYR A 10 -2.55 -3.64 -1.51
N VAL A 11 -3.66 -3.70 -2.21
CA VAL A 11 -4.27 -2.54 -2.86
C VAL A 11 -5.80 -2.58 -2.69
N PRO A 12 -6.31 -2.66 -1.46
CA PRO A 12 -7.74 -2.57 -1.20
C PRO A 12 -8.23 -1.18 -1.60
N ARG A 13 -9.50 -1.08 -1.96
CA ARG A 13 -10.19 0.22 -2.10
C ARG A 13 -10.71 0.66 -0.75
N PHE A 14 -10.74 1.96 -0.52
CA PHE A 14 -11.63 2.52 0.48
C PHE A 14 -13.08 2.31 0.05
N ASN A 15 -13.97 2.08 0.99
CA ASN A 15 -15.40 2.01 0.72
C ASN A 15 -16.06 3.40 0.87
N ALA A 16 -17.35 3.51 0.50
CA ALA A 16 -18.07 4.78 0.57
C ALA A 16 -18.07 5.39 1.99
N ARG A 17 -18.08 4.55 3.02
CA ARG A 17 -18.07 4.97 4.42
C ARG A 17 -16.76 5.63 4.83
N ASP A 18 -15.61 5.20 4.28
CA ASP A 18 -14.32 5.81 4.56
C ASP A 18 -14.26 7.28 4.14
N PHE A 19 -14.96 7.64 3.05
CA PHE A 19 -15.03 9.03 2.58
C PHE A 19 -15.93 9.91 3.43
N LYS A 20 -16.87 9.35 4.15
CA LYS A 20 -17.86 10.05 5.01
C LYS A 20 -17.78 9.59 6.46
N ALA A 21 -16.58 9.29 6.92
CA ALA A 21 -16.35 8.71 8.25
C ALA A 21 -16.83 9.61 9.38
N TYR A 22 -16.57 10.92 9.31
CA TYR A 22 -17.03 11.87 10.33
C TYR A 22 -18.55 11.98 10.39
N SER A 23 -19.21 12.13 9.25
CA SER A 23 -20.68 12.13 9.17
C SER A 23 -21.30 10.86 9.72
N HIS A 24 -20.56 9.74 9.67
CA HIS A 24 -21.03 8.44 10.10
C HIS A 24 -20.85 8.21 11.61
N ASP A 25 -19.67 8.47 12.15
CA ASP A 25 -19.32 8.12 13.55
C ASP A 25 -18.77 9.27 14.40
N GLY A 26 -18.61 10.46 13.82
CA GLY A 26 -18.10 11.66 14.50
C GLY A 26 -16.58 11.69 14.69
N LEU A 27 -15.82 10.77 14.05
CA LEU A 27 -14.37 10.71 14.17
C LEU A 27 -13.67 11.14 12.87
N GLY A 28 -12.65 11.99 13.00
CA GLY A 28 -11.86 12.50 11.88
C GLY A 28 -12.55 13.64 11.14
N VAL A 29 -12.50 13.63 9.84
CA VAL A 29 -13.16 14.59 8.93
C VAL A 29 -13.66 13.84 7.68
N ASP A 30 -14.74 14.32 7.08
CA ASP A 30 -15.17 13.79 5.78
C ASP A 30 -14.23 14.27 4.69
N TRP A 31 -14.02 13.42 3.70
CA TRP A 31 -13.31 13.80 2.50
C TRP A 31 -14.18 14.73 1.65
N PRO A 32 -13.59 15.72 0.93
CA PRO A 32 -14.34 16.63 0.07
C PRO A 32 -14.82 16.00 -1.25
N LEU A 33 -14.81 14.70 -1.35
CA LEU A 33 -15.23 13.86 -2.47
C LEU A 33 -15.87 12.58 -1.93
N ASP A 34 -16.49 11.79 -2.78
CA ASP A 34 -17.10 10.51 -2.42
C ASP A 34 -16.51 9.32 -3.19
N TYR A 35 -17.01 8.13 -2.89
CA TYR A 35 -16.52 6.90 -3.52
C TYR A 35 -16.87 6.86 -5.02
N GLU A 36 -18.02 7.34 -5.40
CA GLU A 36 -18.52 7.32 -6.79
C GLU A 36 -17.62 8.15 -7.70
N GLU A 37 -17.13 9.28 -7.21
CA GLU A 37 -16.15 10.11 -7.93
C GLU A 37 -14.79 9.39 -8.05
N MET A 38 -14.40 8.59 -7.05
CA MET A 38 -13.12 7.88 -7.03
C MET A 38 -13.15 6.54 -7.77
N ALA A 39 -14.29 5.88 -7.87
CA ALA A 39 -14.41 4.53 -8.43
C ALA A 39 -13.80 4.39 -9.84
N PRO A 40 -14.03 5.30 -10.81
CA PRO A 40 -13.42 5.23 -12.13
C PRO A 40 -11.88 5.33 -12.11
N TRP A 41 -11.34 6.07 -11.15
CA TRP A 41 -9.89 6.23 -11.00
C TRP A 41 -9.25 4.98 -10.36
N TYR A 42 -9.95 4.34 -9.43
CA TYR A 42 -9.56 3.02 -8.94
C TYR A 42 -9.47 2.01 -10.09
N ASP A 43 -10.52 1.92 -10.91
CA ASP A 43 -10.55 1.02 -12.07
C ASP A 43 -9.37 1.28 -13.02
N LYS A 44 -9.11 2.54 -13.33
CA LYS A 44 -8.00 2.95 -14.19
C LYS A 44 -6.65 2.55 -13.62
N CYS A 45 -6.43 2.79 -12.32
CA CYS A 45 -5.19 2.43 -11.64
C CYS A 45 -5.02 0.92 -11.53
N GLU A 46 -6.07 0.19 -11.14
CA GLU A 46 -6.05 -1.27 -11.01
C GLU A 46 -5.74 -1.95 -12.35
N LYS A 47 -6.34 -1.46 -13.43
CA LYS A 47 -6.08 -1.95 -14.79
C LYS A 47 -4.64 -1.66 -15.23
N LEU A 48 -4.13 -0.44 -15.01
CA LEU A 48 -2.76 -0.04 -15.33
C LEU A 48 -1.74 -0.87 -14.57
N VAL A 49 -1.97 -1.10 -13.29
CA VAL A 49 -1.08 -1.87 -12.41
C VAL A 49 -1.15 -3.36 -12.70
N GLY A 50 -2.30 -3.86 -13.15
CA GLY A 50 -2.61 -5.27 -13.29
C GLY A 50 -2.95 -5.91 -11.96
N VAL A 51 -3.93 -5.35 -11.26
CA VAL A 51 -4.36 -5.88 -9.96
C VAL A 51 -5.09 -7.19 -10.14
N SER A 52 -4.71 -8.20 -9.38
CA SER A 52 -5.42 -9.47 -9.26
C SER A 52 -6.35 -9.47 -8.05
N GLY A 53 -7.51 -10.09 -8.20
CA GLY A 53 -8.53 -10.12 -7.16
C GLY A 53 -9.87 -10.60 -7.67
N ASN A 54 -10.92 -10.35 -6.89
CA ASN A 54 -12.31 -10.59 -7.32
C ASN A 54 -13.26 -9.55 -6.72
N ASN A 55 -14.51 -9.61 -7.14
CA ASN A 55 -15.62 -8.84 -6.59
C ASN A 55 -16.49 -9.78 -5.76
N PRO A 56 -16.30 -9.89 -4.44
CA PRO A 56 -17.00 -10.88 -3.61
C PRO A 56 -18.45 -10.50 -3.29
N GLY A 57 -18.92 -9.32 -3.66
CA GLY A 57 -20.25 -8.85 -3.34
C GLY A 57 -20.46 -8.44 -1.88
N ILE A 58 -19.40 -8.11 -1.18
CA ILE A 58 -19.42 -7.68 0.22
C ILE A 58 -19.28 -6.16 0.26
N PHE A 59 -20.03 -5.48 1.13
CA PHE A 59 -20.02 -4.02 1.26
C PHE A 59 -18.59 -3.46 1.50
N ASP A 60 -17.83 -4.12 2.36
CA ASP A 60 -16.48 -3.66 2.72
C ASP A 60 -15.41 -3.98 1.65
N VAL A 61 -15.79 -4.58 0.53
CA VAL A 61 -14.94 -4.83 -0.63
C VAL A 61 -15.61 -4.27 -1.88
N PRO A 62 -15.53 -2.96 -2.11
CA PRO A 62 -16.20 -2.32 -3.24
C PRO A 62 -15.80 -2.96 -4.57
N ALA A 63 -16.77 -3.15 -5.46
CA ALA A 63 -16.53 -3.81 -6.74
C ALA A 63 -15.66 -2.96 -7.66
N SER A 64 -14.79 -3.62 -8.41
CA SER A 64 -14.14 -3.06 -9.61
C SER A 64 -15.03 -3.29 -10.82
N GLY A 65 -14.89 -2.44 -11.83
CA GLY A 65 -15.57 -2.61 -13.11
C GLY A 65 -15.27 -3.95 -13.78
N GLU A 66 -16.11 -4.34 -14.72
CA GLU A 66 -15.94 -5.58 -15.47
C GLU A 66 -14.58 -5.56 -16.24
N GLY A 67 -13.86 -6.66 -16.18
CA GLY A 67 -12.56 -6.81 -16.87
C GLY A 67 -11.41 -5.97 -16.30
N VAL A 68 -11.59 -5.32 -15.16
CA VAL A 68 -10.53 -4.53 -14.50
C VAL A 68 -9.55 -5.42 -13.77
N LEU A 69 -10.05 -6.39 -12.99
CA LEU A 69 -9.21 -7.27 -12.20
C LEU A 69 -8.73 -8.49 -13.01
N GLN A 70 -7.48 -8.87 -12.82
CA GLN A 70 -7.01 -10.19 -13.19
C GLN A 70 -7.54 -11.25 -12.20
N PRO A 71 -7.62 -12.54 -12.58
CA PRO A 71 -7.99 -13.59 -11.64
C PRO A 71 -7.12 -13.54 -10.38
N HIS A 72 -7.73 -13.79 -9.22
CA HIS A 72 -6.96 -13.84 -7.98
C HIS A 72 -5.98 -15.02 -7.96
N ALA A 73 -4.89 -14.87 -7.21
CA ALA A 73 -3.94 -15.96 -6.96
C ALA A 73 -4.62 -17.10 -6.17
N LYS A 74 -4.17 -18.33 -6.39
CA LYS A 74 -4.67 -19.48 -5.63
C LYS A 74 -4.29 -19.33 -4.16
N PRO A 75 -5.23 -19.53 -3.22
CA PRO A 75 -4.93 -19.55 -1.79
C PRO A 75 -3.95 -20.66 -1.45
N ARG A 76 -3.18 -20.45 -0.41
CA ARG A 76 -2.23 -21.42 0.11
C ARG A 76 -2.92 -22.44 1.04
N VAL A 77 -2.28 -23.54 1.28
CA VAL A 77 -2.84 -24.62 2.13
C VAL A 77 -3.23 -24.11 3.51
N TYR A 78 -2.39 -23.35 4.19
CA TYR A 78 -2.72 -22.81 5.51
C TYR A 78 -3.87 -21.80 5.47
N GLU A 79 -3.97 -20.98 4.41
CA GLU A 79 -5.09 -20.06 4.22
C GLU A 79 -6.41 -20.82 4.03
N LEU A 80 -6.39 -21.93 3.29
CA LEU A 80 -7.56 -22.80 3.11
C LEU A 80 -8.00 -23.47 4.42
N LEU A 81 -7.05 -23.86 5.27
CA LEU A 81 -7.36 -24.43 6.58
C LEU A 81 -7.99 -23.38 7.49
N VAL A 82 -7.46 -22.17 7.52
CA VAL A 82 -8.04 -21.04 8.24
C VAL A 82 -9.43 -20.71 7.68
N LYS A 83 -9.57 -20.63 6.35
CA LYS A 83 -10.85 -20.37 5.66
C LYS A 83 -11.92 -21.37 6.10
N ALA A 84 -11.60 -22.64 6.12
CA ALA A 84 -12.55 -23.70 6.50
C ALA A 84 -13.06 -23.58 7.95
N VAL A 85 -12.30 -22.95 8.84
CA VAL A 85 -12.73 -22.66 10.22
C VAL A 85 -13.53 -21.37 10.28
N VAL A 86 -13.02 -20.31 9.68
CA VAL A 86 -13.60 -18.96 9.70
C VAL A 86 -15.00 -18.94 9.08
N GLU A 87 -15.22 -19.67 7.98
CA GLU A 87 -16.53 -19.79 7.33
C GLU A 87 -17.58 -20.46 8.22
N LYS A 88 -17.17 -21.40 9.09
CA LYS A 88 -18.09 -21.99 10.08
C LYS A 88 -18.53 -20.99 11.16
N MET A 89 -17.78 -19.92 11.33
CA MET A 89 -18.12 -18.82 12.25
C MET A 89 -18.96 -17.73 11.56
N ASN A 90 -19.37 -17.93 10.30
CA ASN A 90 -20.06 -16.95 9.46
C ASN A 90 -19.24 -15.65 9.26
N ILE A 91 -17.92 -15.74 9.28
CA ILE A 91 -17.02 -14.61 9.04
C ILE A 91 -16.62 -14.65 7.56
N PRO A 92 -16.78 -13.54 6.80
CA PRO A 92 -16.38 -13.50 5.40
C PRO A 92 -14.85 -13.54 5.27
N ILE A 93 -14.36 -14.42 4.39
CA ILE A 93 -12.95 -14.51 4.04
C ILE A 93 -12.84 -14.57 2.52
N VAL A 94 -12.13 -13.63 1.95
CA VAL A 94 -12.13 -13.38 0.50
C VAL A 94 -10.72 -13.20 -0.05
N PRO A 95 -10.51 -13.36 -1.36
CA PRO A 95 -9.26 -13.03 -2.00
C PRO A 95 -8.87 -11.56 -1.81
N MET A 96 -7.63 -11.33 -1.40
CA MET A 96 -7.06 -10.00 -1.29
C MET A 96 -6.76 -9.43 -2.67
N ARG A 97 -7.10 -8.15 -2.90
CA ARG A 97 -6.63 -7.42 -4.09
C ARG A 97 -5.14 -7.18 -4.01
N ARG A 98 -4.42 -7.58 -5.05
CA ARG A 98 -2.96 -7.51 -5.07
C ARG A 98 -2.43 -6.95 -6.37
N ALA A 99 -1.47 -6.05 -6.25
CA ALA A 99 -0.68 -5.54 -7.37
C ALA A 99 0.37 -6.58 -7.81
N VAL A 100 -0.08 -7.80 -8.14
CA VAL A 100 0.74 -8.92 -8.61
C VAL A 100 0.00 -9.59 -9.76
N LEU A 101 0.67 -9.70 -10.91
CA LEU A 101 0.10 -10.29 -12.11
C LEU A 101 -0.12 -11.79 -11.96
N THR A 102 -1.30 -12.26 -12.32
CA THR A 102 -1.63 -13.68 -12.50
C THR A 102 -1.75 -14.06 -13.98
N ARG A 103 -1.74 -13.06 -14.86
CA ARG A 103 -1.62 -13.17 -16.32
C ARG A 103 -0.62 -12.13 -16.80
N PRO A 104 0.10 -12.36 -17.91
CA PRO A 104 0.98 -11.35 -18.50
C PRO A 104 0.24 -10.03 -18.77
N LEU A 105 0.93 -8.92 -18.61
CA LEU A 105 0.44 -7.58 -18.94
C LEU A 105 1.60 -6.74 -19.49
N ASP A 106 1.49 -6.31 -20.73
CA ASP A 106 2.56 -5.60 -21.48
C ASP A 106 3.88 -6.38 -21.44
N ASP A 107 4.97 -5.76 -21.03
CA ASP A 107 6.30 -6.36 -20.91
C ASP A 107 6.52 -7.13 -19.59
N ARG A 108 5.48 -7.41 -18.81
CA ARG A 108 5.54 -8.06 -17.50
C ARG A 108 4.89 -9.43 -17.53
N GLU A 109 5.56 -10.40 -16.97
CA GLU A 109 5.10 -11.79 -16.95
C GLU A 109 4.21 -12.08 -15.73
N ALA A 110 3.45 -13.17 -15.81
CA ALA A 110 2.67 -13.68 -14.69
C ALA A 110 3.59 -14.22 -13.57
N CYS A 111 3.16 -14.07 -12.33
CA CYS A 111 3.88 -14.61 -11.18
C CYS A 111 3.94 -16.15 -11.25
N PHE A 112 5.14 -16.71 -11.12
CA PHE A 112 5.38 -18.13 -11.03
C PHE A 112 5.61 -18.61 -9.58
N ASN A 113 5.19 -17.82 -8.60
CA ASN A 113 5.26 -18.10 -7.16
C ASN A 113 6.69 -18.29 -6.60
N ALA A 114 7.66 -17.53 -7.12
CA ALA A 114 9.00 -17.48 -6.54
C ALA A 114 8.98 -16.90 -5.12
N SER A 115 9.79 -17.46 -4.22
CA SER A 115 9.74 -17.14 -2.78
C SER A 115 10.50 -15.89 -2.32
N HIS A 116 11.11 -15.13 -3.23
CA HIS A 116 12.02 -14.05 -2.88
C HIS A 116 11.54 -12.64 -3.28
N CYS A 117 10.24 -12.40 -3.27
CA CYS A 117 9.63 -11.13 -3.69
C CYS A 117 10.18 -9.89 -2.96
N GLY A 118 10.64 -10.03 -1.72
CA GLY A 118 11.28 -8.95 -0.95
C GLY A 118 12.65 -8.53 -1.48
N ARG A 119 13.27 -9.32 -2.35
CA ARG A 119 14.57 -9.04 -3.01
C ARG A 119 14.43 -8.42 -4.40
N GLY A 120 13.20 -8.24 -4.86
CA GLY A 120 12.86 -7.75 -6.19
C GLY A 120 12.15 -8.81 -7.02
N CYS A 121 11.54 -8.37 -8.12
CA CYS A 121 10.83 -9.23 -9.07
C CYS A 121 11.40 -9.01 -10.46
N SER A 122 12.25 -9.94 -10.93
CA SER A 122 12.94 -9.82 -12.21
C SER A 122 12.02 -9.89 -13.44
N ILE A 123 10.85 -10.52 -13.29
CA ILE A 123 9.85 -10.67 -14.35
C ILE A 123 8.74 -9.58 -14.30
N GLY A 124 8.83 -8.64 -13.35
CA GLY A 124 7.86 -7.55 -13.23
C GLY A 124 6.47 -7.93 -12.75
N ALA A 125 6.21 -9.19 -12.38
CA ALA A 125 4.89 -9.64 -11.91
C ALA A 125 4.40 -8.86 -10.68
N ALA A 126 5.28 -8.67 -9.69
CA ALA A 126 5.01 -7.81 -8.55
C ALA A 126 5.22 -6.34 -8.94
N PHE A 127 4.18 -5.52 -8.82
CA PHE A 127 4.24 -4.12 -9.20
C PHE A 127 5.33 -3.36 -8.45
N GLN A 128 6.14 -2.66 -9.22
CA GLN A 128 7.12 -1.68 -8.76
C GLN A 128 7.19 -0.58 -9.83
N THR A 129 7.27 0.68 -9.43
CA THR A 129 7.39 1.78 -10.42
C THR A 129 8.63 1.64 -11.30
N THR A 130 9.70 1.09 -10.74
CA THR A 130 10.98 0.88 -11.46
C THR A 130 10.91 -0.17 -12.55
N THR A 131 10.00 -1.15 -12.45
CA THR A 131 9.86 -2.24 -13.43
C THR A 131 8.59 -2.15 -14.28
N SER A 132 7.77 -1.13 -14.06
CA SER A 132 6.51 -0.93 -14.78
C SER A 132 6.42 0.48 -15.38
N VAL A 133 5.94 1.45 -14.63
CA VAL A 133 5.59 2.78 -15.16
C VAL A 133 6.79 3.63 -15.57
N LEU A 134 7.94 3.52 -14.89
CA LEU A 134 9.13 4.29 -15.26
C LEU A 134 9.72 3.86 -16.61
N PRO A 135 9.86 2.55 -16.96
CA PRO A 135 10.25 2.14 -18.29
C PRO A 135 9.31 2.66 -19.39
N TRP A 136 8.00 2.62 -19.16
CA TRP A 136 7.03 3.16 -20.13
C TRP A 136 7.16 4.67 -20.32
N ALA A 137 7.26 5.42 -19.21
CA ALA A 137 7.47 6.85 -19.26
C ALA A 137 8.78 7.20 -19.99
N ASN A 138 9.85 6.43 -19.77
CA ASN A 138 11.14 6.63 -20.44
C ASN A 138 11.06 6.38 -21.96
N LYS A 139 10.29 5.39 -22.40
CA LYS A 139 10.05 5.12 -23.85
C LYS A 139 9.42 6.32 -24.57
N THR A 140 8.74 7.23 -23.86
CA THR A 140 8.15 8.44 -24.46
C THR A 140 9.18 9.51 -24.83
N GLY A 141 10.41 9.43 -24.31
CA GLY A 141 11.44 10.47 -24.44
C GLY A 141 11.15 11.76 -23.66
N LYS A 142 10.03 11.81 -22.90
CA LYS A 142 9.59 13.01 -22.17
C LYS A 142 9.92 12.96 -20.68
N LEU A 143 10.49 11.85 -20.20
CA LEU A 143 10.87 11.69 -18.79
C LEU A 143 12.30 12.18 -18.56
N LYS A 144 12.48 13.06 -17.57
CA LYS A 144 13.78 13.41 -17.01
C LYS A 144 13.80 13.09 -15.52
N ILE A 145 14.71 12.24 -15.11
CA ILE A 145 14.92 11.87 -13.70
C ILE A 145 16.17 12.57 -13.19
N ILE A 146 16.04 13.33 -12.12
CA ILE A 146 17.17 13.98 -11.44
C ILE A 146 17.38 13.25 -10.11
N THR A 147 18.50 12.59 -9.97
CA THR A 147 18.90 11.89 -8.74
C THR A 147 19.77 12.79 -7.85
N ASP A 148 20.00 12.37 -6.61
CA ASP A 148 20.76 13.15 -5.61
C ASP A 148 20.19 14.56 -5.38
N ALA A 149 18.90 14.75 -5.64
CA ALA A 149 18.15 15.99 -5.53
C ALA A 149 17.25 15.98 -4.28
N MET A 150 17.59 16.77 -3.29
CA MET A 150 16.77 16.98 -2.10
C MET A 150 15.94 18.26 -2.26
N VAL A 151 14.67 18.12 -2.64
CA VAL A 151 13.79 19.28 -2.78
C VAL A 151 13.57 19.92 -1.41
N ARG A 152 13.84 21.22 -1.32
CA ARG A 152 13.72 21.98 -0.08
C ARG A 152 12.61 23.02 -0.08
N GLU A 153 12.21 23.51 -1.25
CA GLU A 153 11.28 24.62 -1.39
C GLU A 153 10.49 24.57 -2.70
N VAL A 154 9.24 24.97 -2.62
CA VAL A 154 8.35 25.19 -3.78
C VAL A 154 8.20 26.70 -3.99
N HIS A 155 8.37 27.16 -5.22
CA HIS A 155 8.25 28.56 -5.59
C HIS A 155 6.88 28.90 -6.17
N LEU A 156 6.48 30.14 -5.92
CA LEU A 156 5.28 30.74 -6.50
C LEU A 156 5.67 31.89 -7.42
N ASN A 157 4.85 32.12 -8.42
CA ASN A 157 4.90 33.33 -9.23
C ASN A 157 4.10 34.49 -8.57
N GLU A 158 4.12 35.64 -9.16
CA GLU A 158 3.42 36.85 -8.69
C GLU A 158 1.90 36.62 -8.53
N ASN A 159 1.31 35.76 -9.32
CA ASN A 159 -0.10 35.39 -9.23
C ASN A 159 -0.39 34.33 -8.12
N GLY A 160 0.63 33.92 -7.38
CA GLY A 160 0.52 32.91 -6.32
C GLY A 160 0.32 31.48 -6.82
N LYS A 161 0.59 31.19 -8.10
CA LYS A 161 0.63 29.83 -8.66
C LYS A 161 2.04 29.25 -8.55
N CYS A 162 2.14 27.94 -8.43
CA CYS A 162 3.43 27.27 -8.44
C CYS A 162 4.21 27.57 -9.73
N SER A 163 5.51 27.83 -9.59
CA SER A 163 6.40 28.14 -10.71
C SER A 163 7.63 27.23 -10.78
N GLY A 164 7.81 26.35 -9.81
CA GLY A 164 8.92 25.41 -9.78
C GLY A 164 9.34 25.03 -8.37
N VAL A 165 10.51 24.43 -8.27
CA VAL A 165 11.11 24.00 -7.01
C VAL A 165 12.60 24.31 -6.95
N THR A 166 13.15 24.46 -5.74
CA THR A 166 14.59 24.41 -5.51
C THR A 166 14.93 23.09 -4.82
N PHE A 167 15.96 22.43 -5.30
CA PHE A 167 16.55 21.27 -4.63
C PHE A 167 18.03 21.49 -4.33
N VAL A 168 18.50 20.89 -3.23
CA VAL A 168 19.92 20.81 -2.90
C VAL A 168 20.50 19.59 -3.58
N ASN A 169 21.53 19.75 -4.38
CA ASN A 169 22.32 18.64 -4.90
C ASN A 169 23.09 18.01 -3.73
N ARG A 170 22.84 16.73 -3.45
CA ARG A 170 23.43 16.05 -2.30
C ARG A 170 24.96 15.92 -2.38
N LYS A 171 25.52 15.93 -3.61
CA LYS A 171 26.96 15.81 -3.85
C LYS A 171 27.66 17.16 -3.79
N THR A 172 27.18 18.15 -4.55
CA THR A 172 27.82 19.49 -4.63
C THR A 172 27.39 20.43 -3.52
N LYS A 173 26.24 20.17 -2.86
CA LYS A 173 25.59 21.04 -1.86
C LYS A 173 25.04 22.33 -2.42
N GLU A 174 25.00 22.47 -3.71
CA GLU A 174 24.49 23.64 -4.40
C GLU A 174 22.94 23.59 -4.49
N ASP A 175 22.34 24.76 -4.41
CA ASP A 175 20.93 24.96 -4.68
C ASP A 175 20.71 25.07 -6.20
N ILE A 176 19.82 24.25 -6.69
CA ILE A 176 19.46 24.23 -8.12
C ILE A 176 17.96 24.43 -8.24
N ARG A 177 17.57 25.44 -9.04
CA ARG A 177 16.18 25.72 -9.36
C ARG A 177 15.74 24.95 -10.60
N VAL A 178 14.52 24.45 -10.57
CA VAL A 178 13.81 23.87 -11.72
C VAL A 178 12.46 24.55 -11.82
N ASP A 179 12.20 25.19 -12.95
CA ASP A 179 10.91 25.82 -13.23
C ASP A 179 9.95 24.79 -13.85
N ALA A 180 8.67 24.91 -13.49
CA ALA A 180 7.60 24.05 -13.96
C ALA A 180 6.24 24.74 -13.85
N ASP A 181 5.35 24.48 -14.81
CA ASP A 181 3.98 24.98 -14.81
C ASP A 181 3.10 24.28 -13.76
N VAL A 182 3.43 23.02 -13.43
CA VAL A 182 2.73 22.19 -12.44
C VAL A 182 3.76 21.50 -11.56
N VAL A 183 3.57 21.57 -10.24
CA VAL A 183 4.40 20.89 -9.25
C VAL A 183 3.53 19.87 -8.49
N ILE A 184 3.90 18.59 -8.56
CA ILE A 184 3.24 17.50 -7.84
C ILE A 184 4.12 17.08 -6.66
N LEU A 185 3.62 17.27 -5.44
CA LEU A 185 4.29 16.87 -4.21
C LEU A 185 3.91 15.44 -3.84
N ALA A 186 4.81 14.50 -4.07
CA ALA A 186 4.63 13.09 -3.78
C ALA A 186 5.75 12.52 -2.88
N ALA A 187 6.18 13.33 -1.90
CA ALA A 187 7.33 13.03 -1.05
C ALA A 187 6.98 12.20 0.20
N SER A 188 5.79 11.64 0.31
CA SER A 188 5.14 11.00 1.47
C SER A 188 4.47 11.99 2.42
N ALA A 189 3.66 11.48 3.35
CA ALA A 189 2.89 12.32 4.28
C ALA A 189 3.77 13.30 5.07
N CYS A 190 4.84 12.81 5.71
CA CYS A 190 5.72 13.64 6.53
C CYS A 190 6.54 14.63 5.69
N GLU A 191 7.19 14.14 4.62
CA GLU A 191 8.10 14.97 3.82
C GLU A 191 7.37 15.97 2.94
N THR A 192 6.16 15.64 2.45
CA THR A 192 5.31 16.61 1.76
C THR A 192 4.91 17.75 2.70
N ALA A 193 4.48 17.42 3.92
CA ALA A 193 4.12 18.42 4.92
C ALA A 193 5.33 19.30 5.30
N ARG A 194 6.51 18.68 5.53
CA ARG A 194 7.75 19.40 5.80
C ARG A 194 8.09 20.39 4.68
N LEU A 195 8.01 19.93 3.43
CA LEU A 195 8.29 20.75 2.26
C LEU A 195 7.33 21.94 2.15
N MET A 196 6.03 21.71 2.37
CA MET A 196 5.03 22.79 2.38
C MET A 196 5.28 23.80 3.49
N LEU A 197 5.60 23.36 4.71
CA LEU A 197 5.90 24.24 5.84
C LEU A 197 7.20 25.03 5.63
N ASN A 198 8.17 24.49 4.92
CA ASN A 198 9.41 25.19 4.58
C ASN A 198 9.25 26.17 3.40
N SER A 199 8.25 25.98 2.54
CA SER A 199 7.98 26.83 1.39
C SER A 199 7.21 28.08 1.82
N LYS A 200 7.93 29.03 2.43
CA LYS A 200 7.39 30.30 2.95
C LYS A 200 7.53 31.42 1.93
N SER A 201 6.61 32.37 1.98
CA SER A 201 6.65 33.58 1.22
C SER A 201 5.89 34.70 1.99
N GLU A 202 5.94 35.92 1.54
CA GLU A 202 5.13 37.01 2.12
C GLU A 202 3.64 36.64 2.15
N ARG A 203 3.15 36.01 1.08
CA ARG A 203 1.76 35.54 0.98
C ARG A 203 1.46 34.33 1.86
N PHE A 204 2.44 33.51 2.14
CA PHE A 204 2.31 32.25 2.90
C PHE A 204 3.37 32.17 4.01
N ALA A 205 3.33 33.10 4.95
CA ALA A 205 4.31 33.21 6.03
C ALA A 205 4.41 31.94 6.91
N ASN A 206 3.32 31.20 7.05
CA ASN A 206 3.22 29.96 7.85
C ASN A 206 3.40 28.69 7.00
N GLY A 207 3.91 28.82 5.77
CA GLY A 207 4.10 27.70 4.84
C GLY A 207 3.01 27.61 3.78
N LEU A 208 3.36 26.98 2.67
CA LEU A 208 2.49 26.84 1.51
C LEU A 208 1.20 26.08 1.85
N ALA A 209 0.05 26.61 1.39
CA ALA A 209 -1.29 26.05 1.61
C ALA A 209 -1.66 25.81 3.08
N ASN A 210 -1.03 26.51 4.03
CA ASN A 210 -1.25 26.34 5.47
C ASN A 210 -2.08 27.46 6.11
N SER A 211 -3.03 28.04 5.39
CA SER A 211 -3.94 29.06 5.91
C SER A 211 -4.83 28.54 7.07
N SER A 212 -5.16 27.25 7.05
CA SER A 212 -5.92 26.57 8.12
C SER A 212 -5.06 26.13 9.31
N GLY A 213 -3.72 26.20 9.23
CA GLY A 213 -2.79 25.70 10.23
C GLY A 213 -2.78 24.17 10.37
N GLN A 214 -3.34 23.42 9.40
CA GLN A 214 -3.48 21.97 9.47
C GLN A 214 -2.33 21.20 8.81
N VAL A 215 -1.48 21.84 8.02
CA VAL A 215 -0.35 21.17 7.38
C VAL A 215 0.60 20.59 8.43
N GLY A 216 0.90 19.31 8.33
CA GLY A 216 1.76 18.59 9.27
C GLY A 216 1.10 18.19 10.59
N ARG A 217 -0.21 18.37 10.71
CA ARG A 217 -1.00 17.94 11.87
C ARG A 217 -1.80 16.68 11.55
N ASN A 218 -2.32 16.04 12.61
CA ASN A 218 -3.24 14.91 12.51
C ASN A 218 -2.66 13.72 11.73
N LEU A 219 -1.35 13.47 11.86
CA LEU A 219 -0.76 12.27 11.31
C LEU A 219 -1.40 11.06 11.99
N MET A 220 -2.01 10.21 11.19
CA MET A 220 -2.57 8.92 11.63
C MET A 220 -1.89 7.79 10.89
N ASP A 221 -1.60 6.71 11.61
CA ASP A 221 -1.11 5.47 11.04
C ASP A 221 -2.02 4.32 11.45
N SER A 222 -1.98 3.23 10.70
CA SER A 222 -2.68 2.00 11.07
C SER A 222 -1.98 1.37 12.26
N THR A 223 -2.76 0.97 13.25
CA THR A 223 -2.28 0.13 14.35
C THR A 223 -2.71 -1.30 14.11
N GLY A 224 -1.93 -2.26 14.59
CA GLY A 224 -2.24 -3.67 14.42
C GLY A 224 -1.64 -4.51 15.55
N ALA A 225 -2.09 -5.74 15.63
CA ALA A 225 -1.53 -6.76 16.49
C ALA A 225 -1.34 -8.04 15.70
N ASP A 226 -0.28 -8.77 15.99
CA ASP A 226 0.02 -10.05 15.38
C ASP A 226 -0.36 -11.18 16.34
N VAL A 227 -1.08 -12.18 15.80
CA VAL A 227 -1.32 -13.44 16.49
C VAL A 227 -0.67 -14.54 15.69
N SER A 228 0.25 -15.27 16.29
CA SER A 228 0.95 -16.37 15.67
C SER A 228 0.49 -17.71 16.25
N GLY A 229 0.31 -18.70 15.39
CA GLY A 229 -0.11 -20.04 15.78
C GLY A 229 0.62 -21.10 14.95
N TYR A 230 0.56 -22.31 15.44
CA TYR A 230 1.08 -23.50 14.77
C TYR A 230 -0.08 -24.37 14.29
N ILE A 231 -0.02 -24.83 13.06
CA ILE A 231 -1.02 -25.74 12.47
C ILE A 231 -0.44 -27.15 12.45
N PRO A 232 -0.82 -28.02 13.41
CA PRO A 232 -0.27 -29.38 13.54
C PRO A 232 -0.43 -30.23 12.28
N ALA A 233 -1.53 -30.04 11.54
CA ALA A 233 -1.83 -30.78 10.31
C ALA A 233 -0.80 -30.54 9.18
N LEU A 234 0.01 -29.49 9.28
CA LEU A 234 1.07 -29.17 8.31
C LEU A 234 2.44 -29.69 8.71
N LYS A 235 2.58 -30.27 9.90
CA LYS A 235 3.85 -30.82 10.37
C LYS A 235 4.34 -31.94 9.44
N GLY A 236 5.58 -31.86 9.00
CA GLY A 236 6.21 -32.87 8.15
C GLY A 236 5.74 -32.88 6.69
N ARG A 237 4.87 -31.95 6.28
CA ARG A 237 4.50 -31.79 4.88
C ARG A 237 5.66 -31.16 4.07
N PRO A 238 5.85 -31.59 2.82
CA PRO A 238 6.88 -31.00 1.97
C PRO A 238 6.61 -29.50 1.74
N LYS A 239 7.68 -28.75 1.62
CA LYS A 239 7.63 -27.33 1.26
C LYS A 239 7.53 -27.21 -0.25
N TYR A 240 6.62 -26.36 -0.73
CA TYR A 240 6.47 -26.05 -2.14
C TYR A 240 6.82 -24.60 -2.41
N ASN A 241 7.39 -24.30 -3.58
CA ASN A 241 7.66 -22.92 -4.02
C ASN A 241 6.39 -22.08 -4.10
N GLU A 242 5.26 -22.70 -4.35
CA GLU A 242 3.94 -22.06 -4.35
C GLU A 242 3.59 -21.37 -3.02
N ASP A 243 4.22 -21.80 -1.92
CA ASP A 243 4.12 -21.13 -0.62
C ASP A 243 4.97 -19.85 -0.53
N GLY A 244 5.73 -19.56 -1.55
CA GLY A 244 6.78 -18.57 -1.52
C GLY A 244 6.39 -17.16 -1.87
N LEU A 245 5.16 -16.88 -2.24
CA LEU A 245 4.76 -15.53 -2.55
C LEU A 245 4.77 -14.68 -1.27
N ALA A 246 5.49 -13.57 -1.29
CA ALA A 246 5.41 -12.61 -0.19
C ALA A 246 3.98 -12.07 -0.11
N GLY A 247 3.37 -12.24 1.03
CA GLY A 247 2.05 -11.73 1.34
C GLY A 247 0.91 -12.74 1.23
N ASN A 248 -0.23 -12.35 1.69
CA ASN A 248 -1.41 -13.16 1.88
C ASN A 248 -2.29 -13.15 0.63
N HIS A 249 -2.96 -14.25 0.33
CA HIS A 249 -3.90 -14.34 -0.77
C HIS A 249 -5.34 -14.19 -0.31
N LEU A 250 -5.63 -14.56 0.94
CA LEU A 250 -6.92 -14.38 1.59
C LEU A 250 -6.80 -13.41 2.76
N TYR A 251 -7.89 -12.72 3.04
CA TYR A 251 -8.03 -11.86 4.21
C TYR A 251 -9.50 -11.80 4.66
N ILE A 252 -9.72 -11.37 5.88
CA ILE A 252 -11.04 -11.05 6.42
C ILE A 252 -11.21 -9.55 6.31
N PRO A 253 -12.13 -9.05 5.45
CA PRO A 253 -12.33 -7.62 5.28
C PRO A 253 -13.10 -7.05 6.46
N TRP A 254 -12.63 -5.95 7.00
CA TRP A 254 -13.29 -5.09 8.01
C TRP A 254 -14.29 -5.80 8.93
N TRP A 255 -13.79 -6.80 9.66
CA TRP A 255 -14.56 -7.53 10.64
C TRP A 255 -14.96 -6.62 11.80
N ASP A 256 -16.09 -6.91 12.42
CA ASP A 256 -16.60 -6.19 13.57
C ASP A 256 -16.96 -4.71 13.27
N TYR A 257 -17.41 -4.48 12.05
CA TYR A 257 -17.94 -3.19 11.66
C TYR A 257 -19.43 -3.06 12.06
N GLU A 258 -20.00 -1.86 11.90
CA GLU A 258 -21.36 -1.54 12.29
C GLU A 258 -22.41 -2.51 11.73
N GLY A 259 -23.39 -2.85 12.57
CA GLY A 259 -24.45 -3.80 12.25
C GLY A 259 -24.15 -5.25 12.62
N GLN A 260 -22.96 -5.52 13.13
CA GLN A 260 -22.62 -6.81 13.75
C GLN A 260 -22.80 -6.74 15.25
N ASP A 261 -23.10 -7.89 15.88
CA ASP A 261 -23.07 -7.98 17.33
C ASP A 261 -21.62 -7.85 17.82
N ARG A 262 -21.33 -6.72 18.45
CA ARG A 262 -19.99 -6.38 18.91
C ARG A 262 -19.74 -6.71 20.38
N GLY A 263 -20.75 -7.26 21.07
CA GLY A 263 -20.66 -7.54 22.49
C GLY A 263 -20.17 -6.33 23.29
N ASP A 264 -19.20 -6.53 24.17
CA ASP A 264 -18.64 -5.48 25.06
C ASP A 264 -17.51 -4.64 24.42
N VAL A 265 -17.34 -4.69 23.11
CA VAL A 265 -16.27 -3.95 22.41
C VAL A 265 -16.49 -2.45 22.55
N LYS A 266 -15.49 -1.74 23.10
CA LYS A 266 -15.55 -0.30 23.40
C LYS A 266 -14.94 0.61 22.35
N PHE A 267 -14.34 0.07 21.31
CA PHE A 267 -13.79 0.86 20.21
C PHE A 267 -14.81 1.04 19.08
N LYS A 268 -14.73 2.16 18.37
CA LYS A 268 -15.49 2.41 17.15
C LYS A 268 -14.74 1.83 15.95
N ARG A 269 -15.46 1.56 14.85
CA ARG A 269 -14.96 0.98 13.60
C ARG A 269 -14.46 -0.45 13.77
N GLY A 270 -14.11 -1.04 12.66
CA GLY A 270 -13.65 -2.41 12.60
C GLY A 270 -12.15 -2.54 12.30
N TYR A 271 -11.75 -3.73 12.00
CA TYR A 271 -10.39 -4.10 11.60
C TYR A 271 -10.44 -5.19 10.54
N HIS A 272 -9.38 -5.36 9.79
CA HIS A 272 -9.23 -6.48 8.87
C HIS A 272 -8.15 -7.44 9.39
N PHE A 273 -8.23 -8.70 8.96
CA PHE A 273 -7.18 -9.66 9.23
C PHE A 273 -6.45 -10.04 7.96
N GLU A 274 -5.15 -9.93 7.99
CA GLU A 274 -4.28 -10.50 6.98
C GLU A 274 -3.76 -11.85 7.44
N ILE A 275 -3.98 -12.89 6.64
CA ILE A 275 -3.60 -14.25 6.98
C ILE A 275 -2.22 -14.54 6.43
N GLY A 276 -1.19 -14.30 7.22
CA GLY A 276 0.20 -14.61 6.89
C GLY A 276 0.60 -16.00 7.37
N GLY A 277 1.57 -16.60 6.69
CA GLY A 277 2.11 -17.87 7.12
C GLY A 277 2.99 -18.51 6.05
N GLY A 278 3.36 -19.75 6.27
CA GLY A 278 4.14 -20.56 5.34
C GLY A 278 5.15 -21.44 6.05
N PHE A 279 5.91 -22.19 5.26
CA PHE A 279 7.00 -23.03 5.73
C PHE A 279 8.32 -22.21 5.78
N GLY A 280 8.28 -21.04 6.39
CA GLY A 280 9.43 -20.15 6.49
C GLY A 280 10.51 -20.69 7.44
N ALA A 281 11.72 -20.15 7.32
CA ALA A 281 12.70 -20.22 8.41
C ALA A 281 12.11 -19.60 9.68
N PRO A 282 12.57 -19.97 10.88
CA PRO A 282 12.13 -19.38 12.13
C PRO A 282 12.12 -17.86 12.04
N SER A 283 11.08 -17.24 12.57
CA SER A 283 10.98 -15.76 12.55
C SER A 283 12.13 -15.14 13.33
N LYS A 284 12.45 -13.87 13.04
CA LYS A 284 13.44 -13.11 13.80
C LYS A 284 13.16 -13.12 15.31
N SER A 285 11.90 -13.23 15.71
CA SER A 285 11.50 -13.30 17.12
C SER A 285 11.95 -14.61 17.80
N LEU A 286 12.00 -15.72 17.08
CA LEU A 286 12.60 -16.95 17.59
C LEU A 286 14.12 -16.82 17.68
N ALA A 287 14.77 -16.20 16.71
CA ALA A 287 16.22 -15.94 16.74
C ALA A 287 16.64 -14.94 17.82
N SER A 288 15.76 -14.03 18.25
CA SER A 288 16.01 -13.12 19.36
C SER A 288 15.95 -13.77 20.74
N ASN A 289 15.36 -14.96 20.83
CA ASN A 289 15.25 -15.73 22.07
C ASN A 289 16.37 -16.80 22.23
N VAL A 290 17.29 -16.85 21.25
CA VAL A 290 18.45 -17.76 21.30
C VAL A 290 19.67 -16.94 21.73
N ASP A 291 20.32 -17.36 22.81
CA ASP A 291 21.59 -16.78 23.23
C ASP A 291 22.64 -17.00 22.14
N GLY A 292 22.96 -15.94 21.43
CA GLY A 292 23.97 -15.94 20.39
C GLY A 292 23.46 -15.51 19.02
N TYR A 293 23.99 -14.44 18.51
CA TYR A 293 23.77 -13.96 17.14
C TYR A 293 24.69 -14.70 16.17
N GLY A 294 24.23 -15.08 15.02
CA GLY A 294 25.03 -15.60 13.93
C GLY A 294 25.00 -17.11 13.76
N LYS A 295 26.12 -17.82 14.00
CA LYS A 295 26.25 -19.25 13.72
C LYS A 295 25.32 -20.10 14.58
N SER A 296 25.20 -19.78 15.87
CA SER A 296 24.33 -20.46 16.82
C SER A 296 22.84 -20.25 16.60
N ALA A 297 22.45 -19.20 15.89
CA ALA A 297 21.06 -18.98 15.49
C ALA A 297 20.65 -19.77 14.22
N LYS A 298 21.61 -20.45 13.59
CA LYS A 298 21.38 -21.31 12.41
C LYS A 298 21.35 -22.81 12.75
N GLU A 299 21.87 -23.18 13.88
CA GLU A 299 21.79 -24.51 14.47
C GLU A 299 20.49 -24.69 15.28
#